data_68459a98e756f3c9672dc971a9ebcf58
#
_entry.id   68459a98e756f3c9672dc971a9ebcf58
#
_cell.length_a   1.000
_cell.length_b   1.000
_cell.length_c   1.000
_cell.angle_alpha   90.00
_cell.angle_beta   90.00
_cell.angle_gamma   90.00
#
_symmetry.space_group_name_H-M   'P 1'
#
loop_
_entity.id
_entity.type
_entity.pdbx_description
1 polymer ?
#
loop_
_entity_poly.entity_id
_entity_poly.type
_entity_poly.pdbx_seq_one_letter_code
_entity_poly.pdbx_strand_id
1 'polypeptide(L)'
;MKKIIKINTKSHNYKIIIEKNSILKEIIKEEEKQKNFIIIDKKLLSLLTKLKKNKNFNLITMQGGEKIKSLKYFEDITNKLLKLKIDRKSCIIAIGGGTIGDLSGFIASTVLRGVKFILVPTTLLSQVDSSIGGKNGVNTSYGKKFNWYFLSTR
;
A
#
# COMPACT_ATOMS: atom_id res chain seq x y z
N MET A 1 -14.15 14.18 -13.72
CA MET A 1 -14.82 14.48 -12.43
C MET A 1 -14.00 13.86 -11.32
N LYS A 2 -13.67 14.60 -10.26
CA LYS A 2 -12.96 14.13 -9.06
C LYS A 2 -13.96 14.10 -7.90
N LYS A 3 -14.06 12.96 -7.20
CA LYS A 3 -14.88 12.83 -5.99
C LYS A 3 -13.96 12.50 -4.82
N ILE A 4 -14.13 13.18 -3.70
CA ILE A 4 -13.41 12.93 -2.45
C ILE A 4 -14.43 12.59 -1.38
N ILE A 5 -14.27 11.41 -0.77
CA ILE A 5 -15.10 10.96 0.36
C ILE A 5 -14.20 10.97 1.59
N LYS A 6 -14.58 11.72 2.60
CA LYS A 6 -13.91 11.75 3.90
C LYS A 6 -14.56 10.71 4.81
N ILE A 7 -13.79 9.83 5.38
CA ILE A 7 -14.21 8.82 6.33
C ILE A 7 -13.66 9.20 7.70
N ASN A 8 -14.55 9.46 8.61
CA ASN A 8 -14.24 9.79 10.01
C ASN A 8 -14.69 8.61 10.87
N THR A 9 -13.75 7.98 11.56
CA THR A 9 -14.04 6.92 12.53
C THR A 9 -13.55 7.35 13.91
N LYS A 10 -13.95 6.64 14.97
CA LYS A 10 -13.49 6.94 16.33
C LYS A 10 -11.96 6.87 16.48
N SER A 11 -11.30 6.05 15.66
CA SER A 11 -9.86 5.82 15.75
C SER A 11 -9.07 6.46 14.62
N HIS A 12 -9.70 6.73 13.45
CA HIS A 12 -8.96 7.10 12.24
C HIS A 12 -9.76 7.94 11.28
N ASN A 13 -9.08 8.88 10.66
CA ASN A 13 -9.62 9.68 9.57
C ASN A 13 -8.82 9.40 8.30
N TYR A 14 -9.50 9.03 7.23
CA TYR A 14 -8.88 8.85 5.92
C TYR A 14 -9.78 9.38 4.81
N LYS A 15 -9.24 9.49 3.60
CA LYS A 15 -9.98 9.95 2.44
C LYS A 15 -9.90 8.93 1.31
N ILE A 16 -11.02 8.77 0.60
CA ILE A 16 -11.10 8.00 -0.64
C ILE A 16 -11.15 9.00 -1.78
N ILE A 17 -10.25 8.87 -2.74
CA ILE A 17 -10.20 9.71 -3.93
C ILE A 17 -10.62 8.86 -5.14
N ILE A 18 -11.69 9.27 -5.81
CA ILE A 18 -12.19 8.63 -7.02
C ILE A 18 -12.01 9.61 -8.17
N GLU A 19 -11.07 9.30 -9.06
CA GLU A 19 -10.77 10.16 -10.22
C GLU A 19 -10.14 9.31 -11.33
N LYS A 20 -10.56 9.53 -12.58
CA LYS A 20 -9.98 8.86 -13.74
C LYS A 20 -8.53 9.33 -13.94
N ASN A 21 -7.61 8.39 -14.14
CA ASN A 21 -6.19 8.66 -14.41
C ASN A 21 -5.47 9.48 -13.31
N SER A 22 -5.92 9.41 -12.05
CA SER A 22 -5.35 10.20 -10.95
C SER A 22 -4.12 9.59 -10.29
N ILE A 23 -3.86 8.28 -10.50
CA ILE A 23 -2.81 7.53 -9.79
C ILE A 23 -1.47 8.27 -9.84
N LEU A 24 -1.00 8.64 -11.04
CA LEU A 24 0.28 9.31 -11.21
C LEU A 24 0.31 10.69 -10.55
N LYS A 25 -0.78 11.46 -10.66
CA LYS A 25 -0.88 12.79 -10.06
C LYS A 25 -0.80 12.75 -8.53
N GLU A 26 -1.52 11.81 -7.91
CA GLU A 26 -1.54 11.70 -6.44
C GLU A 26 -0.20 11.13 -5.93
N ILE A 27 0.45 10.20 -6.66
CA ILE A 27 1.79 9.70 -6.32
C ILE A 27 2.82 10.83 -6.39
N ILE A 28 2.84 11.64 -7.45
CA ILE A 28 3.77 12.77 -7.61
C ILE A 28 3.60 13.78 -6.48
N LYS A 29 2.38 14.10 -6.08
CA LYS A 29 2.14 15.00 -4.94
C LYS A 29 2.71 14.49 -3.62
N GLU A 30 2.71 13.19 -3.42
CA GLU A 30 3.30 12.60 -2.22
C GLU A 30 4.83 12.54 -2.30
N GLU A 31 5.40 12.46 -3.51
CA GLU A 31 6.85 12.47 -3.71
C GLU A 31 7.52 13.73 -3.16
N GLU A 32 6.89 14.88 -3.36
CA GLU A 32 7.42 16.17 -2.92
C GLU A 32 7.47 16.32 -1.39
N LYS A 33 6.73 15.48 -0.67
CA LYS A 33 6.56 15.61 0.79
C LYS A 33 7.49 14.72 1.59
N GLN A 34 7.83 13.54 1.06
CA GLN A 34 8.50 12.51 1.83
C GLN A 34 9.08 11.40 0.95
N LYS A 35 9.95 10.57 1.54
CA LYS A 35 10.50 9.39 0.87
C LYS A 35 9.41 8.34 0.64
N ASN A 36 9.27 7.89 -0.61
CA ASN A 36 8.21 6.97 -1.00
C ASN A 36 8.73 5.60 -1.41
N PHE A 37 8.00 4.57 -1.00
CA PHE A 37 8.22 3.17 -1.34
C PHE A 37 7.00 2.62 -2.06
N ILE A 38 7.13 2.32 -3.35
CA ILE A 38 6.04 1.79 -4.16
C ILE A 38 6.14 0.27 -4.19
N ILE A 39 5.12 -0.41 -3.68
CA ILE A 39 4.93 -1.86 -3.80
C ILE A 39 3.88 -2.08 -4.88
N ILE A 40 4.26 -2.73 -6.00
CA ILE A 40 3.39 -2.84 -7.17
C ILE A 40 3.35 -4.26 -7.72
N ASP A 41 2.18 -4.66 -8.23
CA ASP A 41 2.05 -5.88 -9.03
C ASP A 41 2.86 -5.74 -10.33
N LYS A 42 3.68 -6.75 -10.64
CA LYS A 42 4.50 -6.80 -11.86
C LYS A 42 3.70 -6.52 -13.13
N LYS A 43 2.46 -6.98 -13.19
CA LYS A 43 1.55 -6.78 -14.33
C LYS A 43 1.23 -5.31 -14.59
N LEU A 44 1.42 -4.45 -13.58
CA LEU A 44 1.05 -3.03 -13.62
C LEU A 44 2.26 -2.10 -13.79
N LEU A 45 3.46 -2.65 -14.00
CA LEU A 45 4.70 -1.86 -14.14
C LEU A 45 4.62 -0.81 -15.26
N SER A 46 3.89 -1.09 -16.33
CA SER A 46 3.68 -0.16 -17.43
C SER A 46 3.00 1.15 -17.00
N LEU A 47 2.19 1.12 -15.94
CA LEU A 47 1.56 2.33 -15.39
C LEU A 47 2.59 3.33 -14.83
N LEU A 48 3.76 2.84 -14.43
CA LEU A 48 4.82 3.64 -13.81
C LEU A 48 5.91 4.09 -14.79
N THR A 49 5.77 3.84 -16.08
CA THR A 49 6.81 4.21 -17.08
C THR A 49 7.14 5.71 -17.06
N LYS A 50 6.15 6.55 -16.79
CA LYS A 50 6.32 8.00 -16.65
C LYS A 50 7.01 8.42 -15.35
N LEU A 51 6.96 7.57 -14.29
CA LEU A 51 7.60 7.84 -13.00
C LEU A 51 9.08 7.42 -12.95
N LYS A 52 9.52 6.55 -13.87
CA LYS A 52 10.92 6.07 -13.89
C LYS A 52 11.98 7.18 -14.02
N LYS A 53 11.58 8.39 -14.43
CA LYS A 53 12.46 9.56 -14.50
C LYS A 53 12.68 10.26 -13.15
N ASN A 54 11.86 9.97 -12.13
CA ASN A 54 11.93 10.62 -10.84
C ASN A 54 12.74 9.75 -9.85
N LYS A 55 13.82 10.32 -9.31
CA LYS A 55 14.82 9.60 -8.49
C LYS A 55 14.37 9.29 -7.04
N ASN A 56 13.22 9.78 -6.62
CA ASN A 56 12.79 9.72 -5.20
C ASN A 56 11.89 8.53 -4.85
N PHE A 57 11.65 7.60 -5.78
CA PHE A 57 10.86 6.40 -5.52
C PHE A 57 11.74 5.16 -5.37
N ASN A 58 11.50 4.41 -4.31
CA ASN A 58 12.01 3.05 -4.16
C ASN A 58 10.96 2.07 -4.63
N LEU A 59 11.22 1.35 -5.72
CA LEU A 59 10.26 0.44 -6.33
C LEU A 59 10.51 -1.00 -5.89
N ILE A 60 9.45 -1.65 -5.38
CA ILE A 60 9.42 -3.06 -5.02
C ILE A 60 8.33 -3.74 -5.85
N THR A 61 8.70 -4.67 -6.71
CA THR A 61 7.77 -5.39 -7.57
C THR A 61 7.43 -6.74 -6.97
N MET A 62 6.15 -7.12 -7.03
CA MET A 62 5.65 -8.41 -6.60
C MET A 62 4.72 -9.00 -7.65
N GLN A 63 4.56 -10.31 -7.66
CA GLN A 63 3.51 -10.97 -8.42
C GLN A 63 2.34 -11.20 -7.49
N GLY A 64 1.21 -10.56 -7.75
CA GLY A 64 -0.02 -10.74 -6.97
C GLY A 64 -0.48 -12.20 -6.94
N GLY A 65 -1.29 -12.53 -5.94
CA GLY A 65 -1.84 -13.88 -5.72
C GLY A 65 -1.82 -14.24 -4.22
N GLU A 66 -2.65 -15.18 -3.81
CA GLU A 66 -2.84 -15.50 -2.39
C GLU A 66 -1.55 -15.97 -1.68
N LYS A 67 -0.61 -16.57 -2.43
CA LYS A 67 0.69 -17.03 -1.90
C LYS A 67 1.54 -15.93 -1.27
N ILE A 68 1.41 -14.68 -1.71
CA ILE A 68 2.18 -13.57 -1.15
C ILE A 68 1.70 -13.14 0.23
N LYS A 69 0.48 -13.49 0.63
CA LYS A 69 -0.07 -13.18 1.95
C LYS A 69 0.50 -14.13 3.01
N SER A 70 1.80 -14.16 3.21
CA SER A 70 2.48 -15.02 4.17
C SER A 70 3.52 -14.26 4.98
N LEU A 71 3.86 -14.80 6.17
CA LEU A 71 4.91 -14.24 7.02
C LEU A 71 6.27 -14.18 6.31
N LYS A 72 6.57 -15.14 5.43
CA LYS A 72 7.79 -15.11 4.63
C LYS A 72 7.87 -13.89 3.73
N TYR A 73 6.81 -13.61 2.96
CA TYR A 73 6.78 -12.43 2.11
C TYR A 73 6.78 -11.13 2.92
N PHE A 74 6.10 -11.12 4.06
CA PHE A 74 6.15 -10.00 5.00
C PHE A 74 7.59 -9.71 5.44
N GLU A 75 8.33 -10.72 5.88
CA GLU A 75 9.73 -10.59 6.29
C GLU A 75 10.62 -10.12 5.14
N ASP A 76 10.53 -10.77 3.97
CA ASP A 76 11.32 -10.44 2.79
C ASP A 76 11.16 -8.98 2.36
N ILE A 77 9.92 -8.48 2.32
CA ILE A 77 9.64 -7.10 1.92
C ILE A 77 10.06 -6.12 3.00
N THR A 78 9.80 -6.44 4.26
CA THR A 78 10.22 -5.60 5.39
C THR A 78 11.75 -5.43 5.40
N ASN A 79 12.50 -6.52 5.20
CA ASN A 79 13.96 -6.46 5.11
C ASN A 79 14.45 -5.61 3.92
N LYS A 80 13.77 -5.68 2.77
CA LYS A 80 14.06 -4.79 1.63
C LYS A 80 13.83 -3.32 1.96
N LEU A 81 12.72 -3.01 2.62
CA LEU A 81 12.41 -1.64 3.05
C LEU A 81 13.46 -1.09 4.01
N LEU A 82 13.88 -1.90 4.99
CA LEU A 82 14.93 -1.53 5.94
C LEU A 82 16.29 -1.31 5.25
N LYS A 83 16.69 -2.19 4.33
CA LYS A 83 17.90 -2.01 3.49
C LYS A 83 17.85 -0.72 2.68
N LEU A 84 16.69 -0.33 2.19
CA LEU A 84 16.45 0.92 1.46
C LEU A 84 16.29 2.13 2.41
N LYS A 85 16.54 1.94 3.71
CA LYS A 85 16.52 2.98 4.75
C LYS A 85 15.15 3.67 4.84
N ILE A 86 14.07 2.89 4.94
CA ILE A 86 12.75 3.43 5.29
C ILE A 86 12.81 4.07 6.66
N ASP A 87 12.13 5.19 6.85
CA ASP A 87 12.02 5.90 8.11
C ASP A 87 10.55 6.18 8.48
N ARG A 88 10.32 6.73 9.67
CA ARG A 88 8.97 6.99 10.19
C ARG A 88 8.19 8.07 9.41
N LYS A 89 8.88 8.90 8.64
CA LYS A 89 8.26 9.92 7.78
C LYS A 89 7.99 9.39 6.38
N SER A 90 8.48 8.21 6.05
CA SER A 90 8.28 7.59 4.75
C SER A 90 6.82 7.19 4.49
N CYS A 91 6.47 7.02 3.21
CA CYS A 91 5.16 6.54 2.79
C CYS A 91 5.31 5.23 1.98
N ILE A 92 4.51 4.23 2.31
CA ILE A 92 4.32 3.04 1.48
C ILE A 92 3.10 3.25 0.60
N ILE A 93 3.27 3.09 -0.71
CA ILE A 93 2.22 3.19 -1.72
C ILE A 93 2.04 1.81 -2.35
N ALA A 94 0.91 1.15 -2.10
CA ALA A 94 0.59 -0.15 -2.67
C ALA A 94 -0.28 0.00 -3.92
N ILE A 95 0.14 -0.60 -5.04
CA ILE A 95 -0.59 -0.56 -6.31
C ILE A 95 -0.87 -1.99 -6.77
N GLY A 96 -2.13 -2.43 -6.67
CA GLY A 96 -2.47 -3.80 -7.02
C GLY A 96 -3.87 -4.23 -6.58
N GLY A 97 -4.13 -5.52 -6.66
CA GLY A 97 -5.34 -6.14 -6.12
C GLY A 97 -5.28 -6.32 -4.60
N GLY A 98 -6.31 -6.95 -4.03
CA GLY A 98 -6.46 -7.13 -2.58
C GLY A 98 -5.26 -7.77 -1.90
N THR A 99 -4.61 -8.77 -2.51
CA THR A 99 -3.45 -9.45 -1.90
C THR A 99 -2.23 -8.54 -1.74
N ILE A 100 -1.98 -7.65 -2.72
CA ILE A 100 -0.93 -6.62 -2.63
C ILE A 100 -1.31 -5.61 -1.54
N GLY A 101 -2.57 -5.16 -1.53
CA GLY A 101 -3.07 -4.23 -0.53
C GLY A 101 -2.96 -4.78 0.89
N ASP A 102 -3.45 -6.00 1.13
CA ASP A 102 -3.45 -6.66 2.44
C ASP A 102 -2.04 -6.82 3.01
N LEU A 103 -1.10 -7.35 2.20
CA LEU A 103 0.28 -7.53 2.64
C LEU A 103 0.99 -6.20 2.88
N SER A 104 0.85 -5.26 1.94
CA SER A 104 1.52 -3.95 2.06
C SER A 104 0.97 -3.13 3.21
N GLY A 105 -0.33 -3.22 3.45
CA GLY A 105 -0.96 -2.57 4.57
C GLY A 105 -0.50 -3.17 5.91
N PHE A 106 -0.39 -4.49 6.01
CA PHE A 106 0.17 -5.16 7.19
C PHE A 106 1.62 -4.74 7.45
N ILE A 107 2.45 -4.65 6.41
CA ILE A 107 3.82 -4.13 6.51
C ILE A 107 3.81 -2.68 7.01
N ALA A 108 2.99 -1.82 6.41
CA ALA A 108 2.93 -0.41 6.76
C ALA A 108 2.52 -0.18 8.21
N SER A 109 1.64 -1.03 8.76
CA SER A 109 1.19 -0.94 10.16
C SER A 109 2.24 -1.38 11.17
N THR A 110 3.16 -2.27 10.76
CA THR A 110 4.10 -2.91 11.68
C THR A 110 5.52 -2.34 11.59
N VAL A 111 6.00 -2.02 10.37
CA VAL A 111 7.34 -1.48 10.17
C VAL A 111 7.51 -0.16 10.94
N LEU A 112 8.57 -0.04 11.74
CA LEU A 112 8.89 1.14 12.55
C LEU A 112 7.73 1.62 13.45
N ARG A 113 6.83 0.74 13.84
CA ARG A 113 5.58 1.02 14.61
C ARG A 113 4.54 1.79 13.82
N GLY A 114 4.54 1.64 12.51
CA GLY A 114 3.63 2.26 11.56
C GLY A 114 4.23 3.41 10.77
N VAL A 115 4.00 3.37 9.46
CA VAL A 115 4.35 4.43 8.50
C VAL A 115 3.13 4.80 7.67
N LYS A 116 3.15 5.96 7.03
CA LYS A 116 2.06 6.40 6.16
C LYS A 116 1.80 5.38 5.07
N PHE A 117 0.52 5.12 4.78
CA PHE A 117 0.09 4.16 3.79
C PHE A 117 -0.91 4.75 2.80
N ILE A 118 -0.71 4.46 1.53
CA ILE A 118 -1.64 4.81 0.45
C ILE A 118 -1.92 3.54 -0.34
N LEU A 119 -3.20 3.19 -0.45
CA LEU A 119 -3.65 2.06 -1.25
C LEU A 119 -4.25 2.55 -2.56
N VAL A 120 -3.77 1.98 -3.66
CA VAL A 120 -4.27 2.19 -5.03
C VAL A 120 -4.82 0.87 -5.53
N PRO A 121 -6.11 0.58 -5.27
CA PRO A 121 -6.73 -0.68 -5.67
C PRO A 121 -6.96 -0.72 -7.17
N THR A 122 -6.53 -1.81 -7.84
CA THR A 122 -6.57 -1.94 -9.30
C THR A 122 -7.48 -3.05 -9.83
N THR A 123 -8.08 -3.83 -8.95
CA THR A 123 -9.14 -4.79 -9.30
C THR A 123 -10.49 -4.30 -8.79
N LEU A 124 -11.58 -4.66 -9.47
CA LEU A 124 -12.92 -4.26 -9.04
C LEU A 124 -13.18 -4.67 -7.58
N LEU A 125 -12.89 -5.93 -7.24
CA LEU A 125 -13.07 -6.44 -5.88
C LEU A 125 -12.27 -5.61 -4.85
N SER A 126 -11.02 -5.26 -5.16
CA SER A 126 -10.23 -4.45 -4.24
C SER A 126 -10.75 -3.01 -4.11
N GLN A 127 -11.36 -2.46 -5.14
CA GLN A 127 -11.94 -1.11 -5.11
C GLN A 127 -13.19 -1.01 -4.24
N VAL A 128 -14.04 -2.06 -4.23
CA VAL A 128 -15.34 -2.01 -3.54
C VAL A 128 -15.35 -2.70 -2.17
N ASP A 129 -14.34 -3.51 -1.87
CA ASP A 129 -14.27 -4.30 -0.62
C ASP A 129 -12.95 -4.08 0.13
N SER A 130 -11.84 -4.68 -0.32
CA SER A 130 -10.62 -4.78 0.51
C SER A 130 -9.91 -3.44 0.74
N SER A 131 -10.17 -2.40 -0.06
CA SER A 131 -9.59 -1.07 0.13
C SER A 131 -10.30 -0.21 1.17
N ILE A 132 -11.46 -0.66 1.67
CA ILE A 132 -12.31 0.10 2.59
C ILE A 132 -12.34 -0.62 3.94
N GLY A 133 -12.29 0.16 5.03
CA GLY A 133 -12.41 -0.39 6.39
C GLY A 133 -11.09 -0.85 7.03
N GLY A 134 -9.95 -0.65 6.37
CA GLY A 134 -8.62 -0.85 6.97
C GLY A 134 -8.24 -2.28 7.33
N LYS A 135 -8.92 -3.27 6.76
CA LYS A 135 -8.62 -4.68 6.99
C LYS A 135 -7.36 -5.08 6.24
N ASN A 136 -6.37 -5.57 6.94
CA ASN A 136 -5.11 -6.08 6.37
C ASN A 136 -4.73 -7.37 7.09
N GLY A 137 -3.89 -8.19 6.49
CA GLY A 137 -3.46 -9.40 7.15
C GLY A 137 -2.61 -10.30 6.28
N VAL A 138 -1.96 -11.24 6.94
CA VAL A 138 -1.22 -12.34 6.35
C VAL A 138 -1.84 -13.67 6.76
N ASN A 139 -1.61 -14.70 5.97
CA ASN A 139 -2.04 -16.05 6.27
C ASN A 139 -0.97 -16.77 7.10
N THR A 140 -1.40 -17.65 7.97
CA THR A 140 -0.53 -18.58 8.71
C THR A 140 -0.84 -20.02 8.32
N SER A 141 0.01 -20.96 8.73
CA SER A 141 -0.23 -22.40 8.53
C SER A 141 -1.51 -22.92 9.23
N TYR A 142 -1.97 -22.22 10.25
CA TYR A 142 -3.13 -22.61 11.07
C TYR A 142 -4.43 -21.86 10.72
N GLY A 143 -4.40 -20.91 9.80
CA GLY A 143 -5.61 -20.20 9.40
C GLY A 143 -5.38 -19.10 8.38
N LYS A 144 -6.43 -18.85 7.59
CA LYS A 144 -6.51 -17.71 6.70
C LYS A 144 -6.98 -16.51 7.51
N LYS A 145 -6.27 -15.38 7.39
CA LYS A 145 -6.60 -14.08 7.96
C LYS A 145 -6.32 -13.97 9.47
N PHE A 146 -5.06 -13.74 9.83
CA PHE A 146 -4.79 -12.89 10.98
C PHE A 146 -5.18 -11.48 10.60
N ASN A 147 -6.41 -11.08 10.92
CA ASN A 147 -6.90 -9.73 10.69
C ASN A 147 -6.31 -8.83 11.77
N TRP A 148 -5.37 -7.97 11.40
CA TRP A 148 -5.00 -6.85 12.23
C TRP A 148 -5.80 -5.64 11.74
N TYR A 149 -6.56 -5.05 12.65
CA TYR A 149 -7.17 -3.75 12.39
C TYR A 149 -6.05 -2.73 12.28
N PHE A 150 -6.09 -1.95 11.22
CA PHE A 150 -5.20 -0.82 11.06
C PHE A 150 -5.43 0.18 12.18
N LEU A 151 -4.42 0.37 13.01
CA LEU A 151 -4.25 1.63 13.69
C LEU A 151 -3.68 2.60 12.65
N SER A 152 -4.46 3.63 12.27
CA SER A 152 -4.04 4.66 11.35
C SER A 152 -2.66 5.17 11.71
N THR A 153 -1.84 5.17 10.72
CA THR A 153 -0.61 5.95 10.75
C THR A 153 -0.97 7.42 10.84
N ARG A 154 -0.38 8.09 11.80
CA ARG A 154 -0.44 9.53 12.03
C ARG A 154 -0.13 10.35 10.80
#